data_de044df10d2c12f2b0a890b90fa9a597
#
_entry.id   de044df10d2c12f2b0a890b90fa9a597
#
_cell.length_a   1.000
_cell.length_b   1.000
_cell.length_c   1.000
_cell.angle_alpha   90.00
_cell.angle_beta   90.00
_cell.angle_gamma   90.00
#
_symmetry.space_group_name_H-M   'P 1'
#
loop_
_entity.id
_entity.type
_entity.pdbx_description
1 polymer ?
#
loop_
_entity_poly.entity_id
_entity_poly.type
_entity_poly.pdbx_seq_one_letter_code
_entity_poly.pdbx_strand_id
1 'polypeptide(L)'
;MGNVYHTKDDMIDCVNAFYEGMVTRSEEMKLHPNYRTGKNYAYLGLAPQFLIFDEYVAFLEMLTTKESTALLSQLKKIVMLGRQAGYFLIVACQRPDAKYFSDGIRDNFNFRVGLGRMSELGYGML
;
A
#
# COMPACT_ATOMS: atom_id res chain seq x y z
N MET A 1 -11.68 -14.06 -6.08
CA MET A 1 -11.43 -14.31 -4.65
C MET A 1 -9.97 -13.99 -4.34
N GLY A 2 -9.72 -13.27 -3.27
CA GLY A 2 -8.37 -12.90 -2.87
C GLY A 2 -7.61 -14.05 -2.22
N ASN A 3 -6.28 -13.93 -2.20
CA ASN A 3 -5.39 -14.85 -1.52
C ASN A 3 -5.08 -14.32 -0.12
N VAL A 4 -4.91 -15.23 0.84
CA VAL A 4 -4.56 -14.89 2.23
C VAL A 4 -3.20 -15.48 2.56
N TYR A 5 -2.33 -14.66 3.17
CA TYR A 5 -0.95 -15.02 3.48
C TYR A 5 -0.70 -14.87 4.99
N HIS A 6 -0.04 -15.85 5.60
CA HIS A 6 0.18 -15.91 7.04
C HIS A 6 1.66 -15.91 7.44
N THR A 7 2.54 -16.46 6.61
CA THR A 7 3.97 -16.49 6.95
C THR A 7 4.65 -15.19 6.52
N LYS A 8 5.74 -14.86 7.22
CA LYS A 8 6.53 -13.66 6.91
C LYS A 8 7.00 -13.66 5.45
N ASP A 9 7.56 -14.77 4.98
CA ASP A 9 8.11 -14.85 3.63
C ASP A 9 7.02 -14.73 2.57
N ASP A 10 5.88 -15.37 2.79
CA ASP A 10 4.74 -15.27 1.86
C ASP A 10 4.19 -13.85 1.81
N MET A 11 4.16 -13.16 2.95
CA MET A 11 3.68 -11.77 3.01
C MET A 11 4.63 -10.82 2.29
N ILE A 12 5.95 -11.03 2.45
CA ILE A 12 6.97 -10.25 1.74
C ILE A 12 6.85 -10.50 0.23
N ASP A 13 6.71 -11.75 -0.19
CA ASP A 13 6.55 -12.12 -1.59
C ASP A 13 5.28 -11.50 -2.18
N CYS A 14 4.20 -11.46 -1.40
CA CYS A 14 2.95 -10.82 -1.81
C CYS A 14 3.14 -9.33 -2.07
N VAL A 15 3.84 -8.63 -1.18
CA VAL A 15 4.13 -7.19 -1.37
C VAL A 15 4.99 -6.97 -2.60
N ASN A 16 6.03 -7.80 -2.78
CA ASN A 16 6.90 -7.71 -3.95
C ASN A 16 6.12 -7.93 -5.25
N ALA A 17 5.27 -8.96 -5.29
CA ALA A 17 4.44 -9.26 -6.47
C ALA A 17 3.46 -8.12 -6.76
N PHE A 18 2.86 -7.53 -5.73
CA PHE A 18 1.95 -6.39 -5.88
C PHE A 18 2.67 -5.17 -6.43
N TYR A 19 3.86 -4.87 -5.90
CA TYR A 19 4.69 -3.78 -6.39
C TYR A 19 5.08 -3.97 -7.87
N GLU A 20 5.56 -5.16 -8.21
CA GLU A 20 5.94 -5.48 -9.59
C GLU A 20 4.74 -5.41 -10.54
N GLY A 21 3.58 -5.88 -10.11
CA GLY A 21 2.34 -5.76 -10.87
C GLY A 21 1.98 -4.31 -11.14
N MET A 22 2.15 -3.44 -10.15
CA MET A 22 1.92 -2.01 -10.30
C MET A 22 2.86 -1.39 -11.34
N VAL A 23 4.15 -1.70 -11.25
CA VAL A 23 5.16 -1.20 -12.20
C VAL A 23 4.85 -1.66 -13.61
N THR A 24 4.55 -2.94 -13.78
CA THR A 24 4.21 -3.53 -15.09
C THR A 24 2.97 -2.85 -15.68
N ARG A 25 1.91 -2.68 -14.87
CA ARG A 25 0.71 -2.00 -15.34
C ARG A 25 0.99 -0.56 -15.74
N SER A 26 1.80 0.16 -14.97
CA SER A 26 2.16 1.54 -15.31
C SER A 26 2.84 1.63 -16.66
N GLU A 27 3.71 0.69 -16.99
CA GLU A 27 4.38 0.64 -18.28
C GLU A 27 3.42 0.25 -19.41
N GLU A 28 2.57 -0.75 -19.19
CA GLU A 28 1.57 -1.19 -20.16
C GLU A 28 0.54 -0.10 -20.46
N MET A 29 0.15 0.69 -19.46
CA MET A 29 -0.78 1.80 -19.66
C MET A 29 -0.23 2.82 -20.65
N LYS A 30 1.08 3.10 -20.60
CA LYS A 30 1.72 4.05 -21.52
C LYS A 30 1.69 3.56 -22.97
N LEU A 31 1.61 2.25 -23.17
CA LEU A 31 1.55 1.64 -24.50
C LEU A 31 0.11 1.47 -25.01
N HIS A 32 -0.88 1.75 -24.16
CA HIS A 32 -2.28 1.58 -24.54
C HIS A 32 -2.70 2.62 -25.59
N PRO A 33 -3.45 2.20 -26.64
CA PRO A 33 -3.86 3.14 -27.70
C PRO A 33 -4.66 4.37 -27.20
N ASN A 34 -5.40 4.21 -26.12
CA ASN A 34 -6.22 5.26 -25.54
C ASN A 34 -5.53 6.03 -24.41
N TYR A 35 -4.23 5.78 -24.18
CA TYR A 35 -3.47 6.47 -23.13
C TYR A 35 -3.48 7.99 -23.34
N ARG A 36 -3.74 8.72 -22.25
CA ARG A 36 -3.66 10.19 -22.21
C ARG A 36 -2.92 10.61 -20.94
N THR A 37 -1.98 11.52 -21.07
CA THR A 37 -1.25 12.08 -19.92
C THR A 37 -2.24 12.66 -18.90
N GLY A 38 -2.05 12.33 -17.63
CA GLY A 38 -2.91 12.79 -16.54
C GLY A 38 -4.17 11.95 -16.31
N LYS A 39 -4.44 10.96 -17.15
CA LYS A 39 -5.55 10.03 -16.95
C LYS A 39 -5.08 8.78 -16.21
N ASN A 40 -5.96 8.22 -15.38
CA ASN A 40 -5.62 7.06 -14.55
C ASN A 40 -6.15 5.75 -15.17
N TYR A 41 -5.96 4.65 -14.42
CA TYR A 41 -6.36 3.32 -14.84
C TYR A 41 -7.84 3.20 -15.23
N ALA A 42 -8.73 3.92 -14.54
CA ALA A 42 -10.17 3.86 -14.80
C ALA A 42 -10.52 4.39 -16.19
N TYR A 43 -9.80 5.39 -16.65
CA TYR A 43 -9.98 5.93 -18.01
C TYR A 43 -9.72 4.88 -19.08
N LEU A 44 -8.81 3.93 -18.82
CA LEU A 44 -8.48 2.84 -19.73
C LEU A 44 -9.34 1.60 -19.50
N GLY A 45 -10.31 1.65 -18.60
CA GLY A 45 -11.18 0.52 -18.29
C GLY A 45 -10.53 -0.59 -17.49
N LEU A 46 -9.42 -0.31 -16.82
CA LEU A 46 -8.70 -1.29 -16.02
C LEU A 46 -9.32 -1.41 -14.62
N ALA A 47 -9.27 -2.61 -14.05
CA ALA A 47 -9.80 -2.86 -12.71
C ALA A 47 -8.80 -2.45 -11.62
N PRO A 48 -9.28 -1.93 -10.48
CA PRO A 48 -8.40 -1.65 -9.34
C PRO A 48 -7.91 -2.95 -8.69
N GLN A 49 -6.72 -2.88 -8.11
CA GLN A 49 -6.12 -3.96 -7.34
C GLN A 49 -5.86 -3.47 -5.91
N PHE A 50 -6.06 -4.35 -4.94
CA PHE A 50 -5.92 -3.99 -3.53
C PHE A 50 -4.96 -4.93 -2.81
N LEU A 51 -4.06 -4.36 -2.02
CA LEU A 51 -3.26 -5.09 -1.05
C LEU A 51 -3.76 -4.71 0.34
N ILE A 52 -4.21 -5.71 1.10
CA ILE A 52 -4.87 -5.47 2.38
C ILE A 52 -4.03 -6.06 3.51
N PHE A 53 -3.66 -5.21 4.48
CA PHE A 53 -3.04 -5.62 5.73
C PHE A 53 -4.08 -5.52 6.84
N ASP A 54 -4.50 -6.65 7.38
CA ASP A 54 -5.47 -6.69 8.47
C ASP A 54 -4.85 -6.28 9.81
N GLU A 55 -3.57 -6.66 10.04
CA GLU A 55 -2.81 -6.23 11.21
C GLU A 55 -1.38 -5.86 10.77
N TYR A 56 -1.23 -4.62 10.34
CA TYR A 56 0.00 -4.13 9.71
C TYR A 56 1.18 -4.10 10.68
N VAL A 57 0.94 -3.64 11.92
CA VAL A 57 2.01 -3.52 12.93
C VAL A 57 2.57 -4.89 13.28
N ALA A 58 1.70 -5.90 13.48
CA ALA A 58 2.14 -7.25 13.78
C ALA A 58 3.01 -7.83 12.67
N PHE A 59 2.67 -7.55 11.42
CA PHE A 59 3.49 -7.97 10.28
C PHE A 59 4.88 -7.33 10.33
N LEU A 60 4.96 -6.01 10.52
CA LEU A 60 6.24 -5.31 10.56
C LEU A 60 7.12 -5.77 11.72
N GLU A 61 6.55 -6.14 12.85
CA GLU A 61 7.29 -6.65 14.00
C GLU A 61 7.94 -8.01 13.74
N MET A 62 7.47 -8.77 12.78
CA MET A 62 8.10 -10.03 12.37
C MET A 62 9.35 -9.83 11.51
N LEU A 63 9.59 -8.64 11.01
CA LEU A 63 10.66 -8.34 10.07
C LEU A 63 11.95 -7.93 10.79
N THR A 64 13.10 -8.28 10.21
CA THR A 64 14.38 -7.69 10.60
C THR A 64 14.40 -6.21 10.19
N THR A 65 15.34 -5.44 10.74
CA THR A 65 15.50 -4.02 10.38
C THR A 65 15.73 -3.86 8.89
N LYS A 66 16.55 -4.71 8.29
CA LYS A 66 16.84 -4.68 6.84
C LYS A 66 15.58 -4.98 6.02
N GLU A 67 14.85 -6.02 6.40
CA GLU A 67 13.61 -6.40 5.71
C GLU A 67 12.57 -5.29 5.82
N SER A 68 12.41 -4.72 7.00
CA SER A 68 11.47 -3.63 7.27
C SER A 68 11.79 -2.39 6.44
N THR A 69 13.06 -2.00 6.35
CA THR A 69 13.49 -0.84 5.56
C THR A 69 13.18 -1.05 4.08
N ALA A 70 13.49 -2.23 3.54
CA ALA A 70 13.21 -2.55 2.14
C ALA A 70 11.71 -2.55 1.86
N LEU A 71 10.92 -3.16 2.74
CA LEU A 71 9.46 -3.23 2.60
C LEU A 71 8.83 -1.84 2.67
N LEU A 72 9.20 -1.02 3.63
CA LEU A 72 8.66 0.33 3.77
C LEU A 72 8.97 1.18 2.55
N SER A 73 10.13 1.01 1.94
CA SER A 73 10.47 1.68 0.69
C SER A 73 9.52 1.30 -0.44
N GLN A 74 9.18 0.01 -0.59
CA GLN A 74 8.23 -0.45 -1.58
C GLN A 74 6.81 0.05 -1.30
N LEU A 75 6.36 -0.02 -0.05
CA LEU A 75 5.03 0.46 0.33
C LEU A 75 4.88 1.95 0.06
N LYS A 76 5.92 2.73 0.32
CA LYS A 76 5.93 4.16 0.00
C LYS A 76 5.71 4.39 -1.50
N LYS A 77 6.40 3.65 -2.34
CA LYS A 77 6.23 3.75 -3.80
C LYS A 77 4.82 3.34 -4.22
N ILE A 78 4.26 2.31 -3.60
CA ILE A 78 2.90 1.87 -3.90
C ILE A 78 1.88 2.98 -3.59
N VAL A 79 1.95 3.59 -2.41
CA VAL A 79 0.99 4.65 -2.06
C VAL A 79 1.19 5.92 -2.88
N MET A 80 2.41 6.22 -3.31
CA MET A 80 2.69 7.40 -4.12
C MET A 80 2.30 7.24 -5.58
N LEU A 81 2.53 6.07 -6.16
CA LEU A 81 2.39 5.82 -7.60
C LEU A 81 1.18 4.96 -7.95
N GLY A 82 0.67 4.19 -7.01
CA GLY A 82 -0.38 3.20 -7.25
C GLY A 82 -1.71 3.80 -7.69
N ARG A 83 -2.01 5.00 -7.23
CA ARG A 83 -3.26 5.69 -7.58
C ARG A 83 -3.47 5.79 -9.09
N GLN A 84 -2.41 6.11 -9.83
CA GLN A 84 -2.46 6.23 -11.28
C GLN A 84 -2.72 4.88 -11.94
N ALA A 85 -2.07 3.82 -11.45
CA ALA A 85 -2.16 2.48 -12.01
C ALA A 85 -3.35 1.67 -11.46
N GLY A 86 -4.04 2.17 -10.44
CA GLY A 86 -5.14 1.46 -9.79
C GLY A 86 -4.68 0.42 -8.79
N TYR A 87 -3.52 0.61 -8.16
CA TYR A 87 -2.97 -0.26 -7.12
C TYR A 87 -3.06 0.45 -5.79
N PHE A 88 -3.90 -0.08 -4.90
CA PHE A 88 -4.23 0.57 -3.64
C PHE A 88 -3.83 -0.27 -2.44
N LEU A 89 -3.36 0.41 -1.40
CA LEU A 89 -3.00 -0.20 -0.13
C LEU A 89 -4.08 0.11 0.90
N ILE A 90 -4.58 -0.94 1.55
CA ILE A 90 -5.53 -0.81 2.67
C ILE A 90 -4.83 -1.37 3.91
N VAL A 91 -4.68 -0.53 4.92
CA VAL A 91 -3.98 -0.91 6.16
C VAL A 91 -4.91 -0.75 7.35
N ALA A 92 -5.06 -1.82 8.11
CA ALA A 92 -5.73 -1.80 9.39
C ALA A 92 -4.71 -2.08 10.50
N CYS A 93 -4.77 -1.32 11.58
CA CYS A 93 -3.95 -1.55 12.75
C CYS A 93 -4.63 -0.96 13.99
N GLN A 94 -4.28 -1.47 15.16
CA GLN A 94 -4.83 -0.98 16.43
C GLN A 94 -4.21 0.36 16.85
N ARG A 95 -2.94 0.56 16.50
CA ARG A 95 -2.20 1.80 16.81
C ARG A 95 -1.50 2.33 15.56
N PRO A 96 -1.88 3.51 15.05
CA PRO A 96 -1.15 4.15 13.96
C PRO A 96 0.12 4.81 14.52
N ASP A 97 1.12 4.01 14.86
CA ASP A 97 2.39 4.46 15.44
C ASP A 97 3.29 5.03 14.33
N ALA A 98 3.86 6.22 14.57
CA ALA A 98 4.76 6.87 13.64
C ALA A 98 5.97 6.02 13.25
N LYS A 99 6.40 5.11 14.12
CA LYS A 99 7.49 4.16 13.85
C LYS A 99 7.21 3.29 12.61
N TYR A 100 5.93 2.93 12.38
CA TYR A 100 5.51 2.07 11.29
C TYR A 100 4.91 2.82 10.10
N PHE A 101 4.57 4.09 10.30
CA PHE A 101 4.01 4.96 9.28
C PHE A 101 4.91 6.18 9.12
N SER A 102 5.93 6.07 8.30
CA SER A 102 6.77 7.21 7.95
C SER A 102 5.92 8.30 7.28
N ASP A 103 6.37 9.54 7.35
CA ASP A 103 5.63 10.67 6.80
C ASP A 103 5.25 10.46 5.33
N GLY A 104 6.17 9.93 4.52
CA GLY A 104 5.91 9.69 3.11
C GLY A 104 4.83 8.65 2.83
N ILE A 105 4.62 7.69 3.74
CA ILE A 105 3.54 6.70 3.63
C ILE A 105 2.24 7.31 4.13
N ARG A 106 2.26 7.85 5.35
CA ARG A 106 1.05 8.39 6.00
C ARG A 106 0.40 9.51 5.18
N ASP A 107 1.20 10.42 4.69
CA ASP A 107 0.71 11.61 3.99
C ASP A 107 0.09 11.29 2.63
N ASN A 108 0.40 10.12 2.07
CA ASN A 108 -0.15 9.69 0.79
C ASN A 108 -1.39 8.79 0.90
N PHE A 109 -1.86 8.49 2.11
CA PHE A 109 -3.17 7.87 2.28
C PHE A 109 -4.26 8.93 2.11
N ASN A 110 -5.09 8.73 1.10
CA ASN A 110 -6.16 9.66 0.76
C ASN A 110 -7.35 9.61 1.73
N PHE A 111 -7.51 8.50 2.42
CA PHE A 111 -8.65 8.28 3.31
C PHE A 111 -8.17 7.57 4.57
N ARG A 112 -8.44 8.19 5.72
CA ARG A 112 -8.02 7.68 7.02
C ARG A 112 -9.20 7.67 7.96
N VAL A 113 -9.44 6.53 8.63
CA VAL A 113 -10.58 6.35 9.52
C VAL A 113 -10.12 5.82 10.86
N GLY A 114 -10.50 6.51 11.93
CA GLY A 114 -10.36 6.01 13.30
C GLY A 114 -11.65 5.35 13.73
N LEU A 115 -11.55 4.13 14.26
CA LEU A 115 -12.69 3.38 14.77
C LEU A 115 -12.60 3.25 16.29
N GLY A 116 -13.69 3.59 16.98
CA GLY A 116 -13.74 3.54 18.43
C GLY A 116 -12.93 4.63 19.10
N ARG A 117 -12.53 4.37 20.34
CA ARG A 117 -11.79 5.32 21.17
C ARG A 117 -10.30 5.20 20.90
N MET A 118 -9.64 6.33 20.65
CA MET A 118 -8.21 6.38 20.38
C MET A 118 -7.52 7.31 21.39
N SER A 119 -6.23 7.13 21.62
CA SER A 119 -5.41 8.06 22.37
C SER A 119 -5.27 9.38 21.61
N GLU A 120 -4.90 10.46 22.30
CA GLU A 120 -4.66 11.76 21.63
C GLU A 120 -3.60 11.63 20.54
N LEU A 121 -2.54 10.86 20.81
CA LEU A 121 -1.50 10.58 19.83
C LEU A 121 -2.07 9.85 18.61
N GLY A 122 -2.95 8.86 18.83
CA GLY A 122 -3.61 8.14 17.75
C GLY A 122 -4.46 9.04 16.86
N TYR A 123 -5.24 9.94 17.46
CA TYR A 123 -6.03 10.92 16.70
C TYR A 123 -5.13 11.85 15.89
N GLY A 124 -3.99 12.25 16.45
CA GLY A 124 -3.03 13.09 15.75
C GLY A 124 -2.38 12.42 14.54
N MET A 125 -2.39 11.08 14.48
CA MET A 125 -1.86 10.31 13.35
C MET A 125 -2.87 10.15 12.21
N LEU A 126 -4.12 10.43 12.45
CA LEU A 126 -5.15 10.43 11.42
C LEU A 126 -5.09 11.75 10.61
#